data_09bcfb494dd7be291fc2797e8157fcc7
#
_entry.id   09bcfb494dd7be291fc2797e8157fcc7
#
_cell.length_a   1.000
_cell.length_b   1.000
_cell.length_c   1.000
_cell.angle_alpha   90.00
_cell.angle_beta   90.00
_cell.angle_gamma   90.00
#
_symmetry.space_group_name_H-M   'P 1'
#
loop_
_entity.id
_entity.type
_entity.pdbx_description
1 polymer ?
#
loop_
_entity_poly.entity_id
_entity_poly.type
_entity_poly.pdbx_seq_one_letter_code
_entity_poly.pdbx_strand_id
1 'polypeptide(L)'
;NRSFEKSTEYDDLKLFLDICKDQGIEVKLILLPINGYWYDHTGFPRKNRDVIVEKIHKIADDYGVELSDLYGEGYTKGWLEDNTHPAGKGWIEINEKVYEFFNKDKEVN
;
A
#
# COMPACT_ATOMS: atom_id res chain seq x y z
N ASN A 1 12.06 -21.14 0.15
CA ASN A 1 12.28 -19.95 -0.67
C ASN A 1 11.01 -19.53 -1.39
N ARG A 2 10.39 -18.50 -0.86
CA ARG A 2 9.24 -17.91 -1.49
C ARG A 2 9.64 -16.98 -2.61
N SER A 3 8.98 -17.13 -3.73
CA SER A 3 9.09 -16.14 -4.80
C SER A 3 8.07 -15.05 -4.55
N PHE A 4 8.54 -13.83 -4.29
CA PHE A 4 7.65 -12.70 -4.09
C PHE A 4 6.90 -12.30 -5.37
N GLU A 5 7.38 -12.75 -6.53
CA GLU A 5 6.70 -12.51 -7.80
C GLU A 5 5.50 -13.43 -8.00
N LYS A 6 5.48 -14.57 -7.30
CA LYS A 6 4.47 -15.60 -7.48
C LYS A 6 3.65 -15.87 -6.23
N SER A 7 3.63 -14.92 -5.31
CA SER A 7 2.86 -15.07 -4.07
C SER A 7 1.37 -15.17 -4.37
N THR A 8 0.68 -16.09 -3.67
CA THR A 8 -0.77 -16.23 -3.77
C THR A 8 -1.51 -15.00 -3.26
N GLU A 9 -0.85 -14.17 -2.46
CA GLU A 9 -1.45 -12.93 -1.95
C GLU A 9 -1.81 -11.96 -3.07
N TYR A 10 -1.04 -11.96 -4.17
CA TYR A 10 -1.38 -11.14 -5.33
C TYR A 10 -2.67 -11.62 -5.99
N ASP A 11 -2.85 -12.93 -6.07
CA ASP A 11 -4.08 -13.50 -6.62
C ASP A 11 -5.27 -13.19 -5.73
N ASP A 12 -5.09 -13.21 -4.42
CA ASP A 12 -6.13 -12.83 -3.46
C ASP A 12 -6.54 -11.38 -3.63
N LEU A 13 -5.57 -10.48 -3.81
CA LEU A 13 -5.85 -9.08 -4.05
C LEU A 13 -6.63 -8.89 -5.36
N LYS A 14 -6.23 -9.58 -6.42
CA LYS A 14 -6.93 -9.51 -7.70
C LYS A 14 -8.36 -10.01 -7.58
N LEU A 15 -8.57 -11.11 -6.86
CA LEU A 15 -9.91 -11.65 -6.64
C LEU A 15 -10.77 -10.64 -5.88
N PHE A 16 -10.23 -10.00 -4.85
CA PHE A 16 -10.94 -8.96 -4.12
C PHE A 16 -11.36 -7.81 -5.04
N LEU A 17 -10.44 -7.36 -5.89
CA LEU A 17 -10.72 -6.26 -6.81
C LEU A 17 -11.74 -6.67 -7.88
N ASP A 18 -11.70 -7.92 -8.34
CA ASP A 18 -12.71 -8.45 -9.28
C ASP A 18 -14.10 -8.40 -8.64
N ILE A 19 -14.20 -8.83 -7.38
CA ILE A 19 -15.48 -8.82 -6.66
C ILE A 19 -15.99 -7.39 -6.51
N CYS A 20 -15.12 -6.47 -6.14
CA CYS A 20 -15.51 -5.07 -5.98
C CYS A 20 -16.00 -4.47 -7.30
N LYS A 21 -15.32 -4.78 -8.39
CA LYS A 21 -15.70 -4.31 -9.70
C LYS A 21 -17.08 -4.84 -10.10
N ASP A 22 -17.31 -6.14 -9.88
CA ASP A 22 -18.59 -6.77 -10.20
C ASP A 22 -19.74 -6.18 -9.38
N GLN A 23 -19.47 -5.78 -8.15
CA GLN A 23 -20.47 -5.22 -7.25
C GLN A 23 -20.59 -3.70 -7.36
N GLY A 24 -19.82 -3.07 -8.23
CA GLY A 24 -19.83 -1.62 -8.38
C GLY A 24 -19.28 -0.88 -7.17
N ILE A 25 -18.39 -1.51 -6.41
CA ILE A 25 -17.79 -0.90 -5.22
C ILE A 25 -16.54 -0.13 -5.62
N GLU A 26 -16.49 1.14 -5.25
CA GLU A 26 -15.32 1.97 -5.47
C GLU A 26 -14.26 1.66 -4.42
N VAL A 27 -13.01 1.48 -4.85
CA VAL A 27 -11.92 1.04 -3.99
C VAL A 27 -10.75 2.00 -4.10
N LYS A 28 -10.10 2.25 -2.97
CA LYS A 28 -8.79 2.88 -2.93
C LYS A 28 -7.84 1.96 -2.17
N LEU A 29 -6.64 1.81 -2.69
CA LEU A 29 -5.58 1.08 -2.02
C LEU A 29 -4.60 2.06 -1.39
N ILE A 30 -4.11 1.73 -0.20
CA ILE A 30 -3.06 2.49 0.45
C ILE A 30 -1.93 1.51 0.73
N LEU A 31 -0.78 1.74 0.12
CA LEU A 31 0.40 0.91 0.33
C LEU A 31 1.17 1.48 1.50
N LEU A 32 1.17 0.74 2.61
CA LEU A 32 1.82 1.18 3.84
C LEU A 32 3.32 0.83 3.82
N PRO A 33 4.14 1.65 4.49
CA PRO A 33 5.56 1.35 4.61
C PRO A 33 5.81 0.27 5.66
N ILE A 34 6.99 -0.36 5.53
CA ILE A 34 7.56 -1.17 6.60
C ILE A 34 8.78 -0.42 7.11
N ASN A 35 9.22 -0.72 8.33
CA ASN A 35 10.38 -0.05 8.90
C ASN A 35 11.64 -0.46 8.13
N GLY A 36 12.14 0.45 7.28
CA GLY A 36 13.28 0.17 6.41
C GLY A 36 14.54 -0.14 7.20
N TYR A 37 14.77 0.55 8.31
CA TYR A 37 15.94 0.31 9.14
C TYR A 37 15.93 -1.10 9.73
N TRP A 38 14.77 -1.52 10.24
CA TRP A 38 14.63 -2.85 10.84
C TRP A 38 14.82 -3.96 9.80
N TYR A 39 14.18 -3.79 8.64
CA TYR A 39 14.28 -4.79 7.58
C TYR A 39 15.66 -4.82 6.94
N ASP A 40 16.36 -3.69 6.87
CA ASP A 40 17.75 -3.66 6.44
C ASP A 40 18.64 -4.44 7.43
N HIS A 41 18.35 -4.29 8.72
CA HIS A 41 19.09 -4.99 9.78
C HIS A 41 18.88 -6.50 9.71
N THR A 42 17.67 -6.95 9.41
CA THR A 42 17.35 -8.39 9.33
C THR A 42 17.83 -9.03 8.04
N GLY A 43 18.34 -8.23 7.10
CA GLY A 43 18.85 -8.74 5.85
C GLY A 43 17.79 -9.03 4.79
N PHE A 44 16.56 -8.52 4.95
CA PHE A 44 15.55 -8.64 3.90
C PHE A 44 15.89 -7.68 2.77
N PRO A 45 16.32 -8.18 1.60
CA PRO A 45 16.87 -7.30 0.56
C PRO A 45 15.87 -6.27 0.03
N ARG A 46 16.33 -5.06 -0.18
CA ARG A 46 15.51 -4.00 -0.79
C ARG A 46 14.98 -4.42 -2.15
N LYS A 47 15.77 -5.16 -2.90
CA LYS A 47 15.34 -5.68 -4.21
C LYS A 47 14.06 -6.49 -4.10
N ASN A 48 13.94 -7.33 -3.08
CA ASN A 48 12.74 -8.13 -2.88
C ASN A 48 11.55 -7.27 -2.48
N ARG A 49 11.82 -6.22 -1.67
CA ARG A 49 10.76 -5.27 -1.29
C ARG A 49 10.26 -4.49 -2.51
N ASP A 50 11.19 -4.09 -3.37
CA ASP A 50 10.84 -3.35 -4.58
C ASP A 50 9.97 -4.18 -5.53
N VAL A 51 10.22 -5.48 -5.62
CA VAL A 51 9.39 -6.39 -6.41
C VAL A 51 7.94 -6.38 -5.93
N ILE A 52 7.74 -6.41 -4.61
CA ILE A 52 6.40 -6.37 -4.02
C ILE A 52 5.69 -5.06 -4.39
N VAL A 53 6.39 -3.95 -4.24
CA VAL A 53 5.83 -2.62 -4.55
C VAL A 53 5.44 -2.53 -6.02
N GLU A 54 6.31 -2.97 -6.92
CA GLU A 54 6.04 -2.94 -8.36
C GLU A 54 4.84 -3.80 -8.72
N LYS A 55 4.71 -4.97 -8.11
CA LYS A 55 3.58 -5.86 -8.36
C LYS A 55 2.26 -5.22 -7.93
N ILE A 56 2.24 -4.57 -6.79
CA ILE A 56 1.04 -3.91 -6.29
C ILE A 56 0.65 -2.74 -7.19
N HIS A 57 1.62 -1.94 -7.63
CA HIS A 57 1.37 -0.85 -8.56
C HIS A 57 0.77 -1.37 -9.87
N LYS A 58 1.31 -2.47 -10.39
CA LYS A 58 0.80 -3.05 -11.62
C LYS A 58 -0.63 -3.53 -11.47
N ILE A 59 -0.94 -4.18 -10.36
CA ILE A 59 -2.31 -4.64 -10.10
C ILE A 59 -3.26 -3.45 -10.02
N ALA A 60 -2.89 -2.40 -9.31
CA ALA A 60 -3.72 -1.20 -9.22
C ALA A 60 -3.97 -0.58 -10.60
N ASP A 61 -2.93 -0.50 -11.42
CA ASP A 61 -3.04 0.04 -12.78
C ASP A 61 -3.95 -0.83 -13.66
N ASP A 62 -3.75 -2.16 -13.59
CA ASP A 62 -4.54 -3.10 -14.41
C ASP A 62 -6.03 -3.03 -14.06
N TYR A 63 -6.37 -2.76 -12.82
CA TYR A 63 -7.76 -2.67 -12.37
C TYR A 63 -8.30 -1.24 -12.36
N GLY A 64 -7.46 -0.27 -12.70
CA GLY A 64 -7.88 1.14 -12.67
C GLY A 64 -8.23 1.64 -11.28
N VAL A 65 -7.58 1.10 -10.25
CA VAL A 65 -7.84 1.43 -8.86
C VAL A 65 -6.84 2.47 -8.38
N GLU A 66 -7.33 3.47 -7.65
CA GLU A 66 -6.47 4.50 -7.08
C GLU A 66 -5.55 3.91 -6.01
N LEU A 67 -4.27 4.23 -6.06
CA LEU A 67 -3.28 3.77 -5.10
C LEU A 67 -2.53 4.97 -4.52
N SER A 68 -2.55 5.08 -3.20
CA SER A 68 -1.67 6.01 -2.50
C SER A 68 -0.48 5.22 -1.98
N ASP A 69 0.70 5.54 -2.48
CA ASP A 69 1.93 4.84 -2.14
C ASP A 69 2.66 5.58 -1.02
N LEU A 70 2.55 5.06 0.20
CA LEU A 70 3.26 5.59 1.36
C LEU A 70 4.48 4.75 1.72
N TYR A 71 4.86 3.83 0.84
CA TYR A 71 5.95 2.91 1.12
C TYR A 71 7.28 3.62 1.35
N GLY A 72 7.49 4.77 0.70
CA GLY A 72 8.69 5.58 0.87
C GLY A 72 8.91 6.11 2.29
N GLU A 73 7.88 6.08 3.12
CA GLU A 73 7.97 6.57 4.51
C GLU A 73 8.63 5.58 5.47
N GLY A 74 9.13 4.45 4.96
CA GLY A 74 9.73 3.41 5.79
C GLY A 74 10.97 3.85 6.58
N TYR A 75 11.58 4.96 6.19
CA TYR A 75 12.73 5.54 6.89
C TYR A 75 12.39 6.85 7.60
N THR A 76 11.13 7.25 7.58
CA THR A 76 10.71 8.53 8.16
C THR A 76 10.54 8.40 9.67
N LYS A 77 11.29 9.22 10.41
CA LYS A 77 11.21 9.21 11.86
C LYS A 77 9.81 9.60 12.34
N GLY A 78 9.27 8.81 13.26
CA GLY A 78 7.96 9.06 13.84
C GLY A 78 6.78 8.58 13.01
N TRP A 79 7.03 7.99 11.85
CA TRP A 79 5.96 7.46 11.00
C TRP A 79 5.47 6.10 11.50
N LEU A 80 6.41 5.23 11.88
CA LEU A 80 6.12 3.89 12.42
C LEU A 80 6.53 3.83 13.89
N GLU A 81 5.75 3.12 14.72
CA GLU A 81 6.15 2.91 16.12
C GLU A 81 6.96 1.61 16.28
N ASP A 82 6.77 0.64 15.38
CA ASP A 82 7.58 -0.57 15.35
C ASP A 82 7.88 -0.94 13.89
N ASN A 83 7.99 -2.23 13.58
CA ASN A 83 8.35 -2.63 12.23
C ASN A 83 7.23 -2.44 11.20
N THR A 84 5.96 -2.34 11.63
CA THR A 84 4.84 -2.24 10.70
C THR A 84 3.68 -1.36 11.15
N HIS A 85 3.61 -0.96 12.42
CA HIS A 85 2.46 -0.21 12.93
C HIS A 85 2.69 1.30 12.83
N PRO A 86 1.76 2.04 12.24
CA PRO A 86 1.90 3.51 12.16
C PRO A 86 1.90 4.16 13.53
N ALA A 87 2.77 5.14 13.69
CA ALA A 87 2.74 6.06 14.84
C ALA A 87 1.90 7.28 14.48
N GLY A 88 1.92 8.29 15.33
CA GLY A 88 1.08 9.49 15.14
C GLY A 88 1.22 10.14 13.77
N LYS A 89 2.46 10.36 13.32
CA LYS A 89 2.71 10.98 12.01
C LYS A 89 2.15 10.11 10.86
N GLY A 90 2.29 8.78 10.98
CA GLY A 90 1.75 7.86 9.98
C GLY A 90 0.23 7.90 9.94
N TRP A 91 -0.41 7.89 11.10
CA TRP A 91 -1.87 7.94 11.17
C TRP A 91 -2.43 9.24 10.58
N ILE A 92 -1.73 10.36 10.76
CA ILE A 92 -2.16 11.63 10.17
C ILE A 92 -2.17 11.51 8.64
N GLU A 93 -1.10 10.98 8.06
CA GLU A 93 -1.01 10.85 6.62
C GLU A 93 -2.03 9.87 6.06
N ILE A 94 -2.22 8.73 6.72
CA ILE A 94 -3.24 7.75 6.32
C ILE A 94 -4.62 8.41 6.33
N ASN A 95 -4.95 9.12 7.38
CA ASN A 95 -6.25 9.78 7.51
C ASN A 95 -6.46 10.83 6.42
N GLU A 96 -5.41 11.55 6.02
CA GLU A 96 -5.50 12.49 4.91
C GLU A 96 -5.88 11.77 3.61
N LYS A 97 -5.29 10.61 3.35
CA LYS A 97 -5.59 9.85 2.13
C LYS A 97 -7.01 9.29 2.15
N VAL A 98 -7.47 8.85 3.31
CA VAL A 98 -8.86 8.39 3.47
C VAL A 98 -9.82 9.54 3.26
N TYR A 99 -9.54 10.69 3.85
CA TYR A 99 -10.37 11.88 3.70
C TYR A 99 -10.47 12.32 2.23
N GLU A 100 -9.34 12.35 1.54
CA GLU A 100 -9.30 12.72 0.13
C GLU A 100 -10.18 11.80 -0.72
N PHE A 101 -10.15 10.51 -0.43
CA PHE A 101 -10.94 9.53 -1.17
C PHE A 101 -12.44 9.77 -1.00
N PHE A 102 -12.88 9.96 0.24
CA PHE A 102 -14.32 10.15 0.51
C PHE A 102 -14.83 11.53 0.14
N ASN A 103 -13.97 12.50 -0.07
CA ASN A 103 -14.37 13.87 -0.35
C ASN A 103 -13.95 14.37 -1.73
N LYS A 104 -13.43 13.50 -2.59
CA LYS A 104 -12.92 13.91 -3.90
C LYS A 104 -13.98 14.54 -4.79
N ASP A 105 -15.23 14.09 -4.67
CA ASP A 105 -16.34 14.64 -5.47
C ASP A 105 -16.86 15.96 -4.92
N LYS A 106 -16.54 16.28 -3.67
CA LYS A 106 -16.99 17.51 -3.01
C LYS A 106 -16.06 18.69 -3.27
N GLU A 107 -14.86 18.43 -3.75
CA GLU A 107 -13.85 19.45 -4.01
C GLU A 107 -13.98 20.06 -5.41
N VAL A 108 -14.85 19.50 -6.21
CA VAL A 108 -15.08 19.99 -7.57
C VAL A 108 -16.17 21.06 -7.53
N ASN A 109 -15.78 22.27 -7.78
CA ASN A 109 -16.72 23.38 -7.86
C ASN A 109 -16.70 23.96 -9.25
#